data_ab7fb7db477173a0b36acc8033cbcbe2
#
_entry.id   ab7fb7db477173a0b36acc8033cbcbe2
#
_cell.length_a   1.000
_cell.length_b   1.000
_cell.length_c   1.000
_cell.angle_alpha   90.00
_cell.angle_beta   90.00
_cell.angle_gamma   90.00
#
_symmetry.space_group_name_H-M   'P 1'
#
loop_
_entity.id
_entity.type
_entity.pdbx_description
1 polymer ?
#
loop_
_entity_poly.entity_id
_entity_poly.type
_entity_poly.pdbx_seq_one_letter_code
_entity_poly.pdbx_strand_id
1 'polypeptide(L)'
;MKKRTLLPVLAMVLLGGCASPAMLATIDRADLESVRKAVKKEDKAVKPAFDALVSRAEKALEAEPLSIVNQTVTPPSGDKHDYMSMGPYWWPDPTKPDGLPYIRRDGEHNPEFYKMESRGWLEKTCNRVQDLSYAWYLTGEEKYASKAAELLRVFFIDPETRMNPNLTFGQSIPGRCTGRGIGLIDTYILGRTIDAFILLDGSASWTAKDKAALQDWIRTFYKWMLESEIGMDEGRQPNNHASAYDFQICAYAIYCGEPEVARRQLEQVTFGRMDIQFPADASQPLELKRTNSWGYSTANLNMWMGLVNIGDRLGIDLWSWKNKVGVSLKEVVEWYFPHILEGKPWFKKDLSKTRQPGNIDRIMRVYCRKFCPGRYPEFVEGIKKFTNSPKYDFDTSVYNLLYPVNG
;
A
#
# COMPACT_ATOMS: atom_id res chain seq x y z
N MET A 1 -55.71 38.90 38.06
CA MET A 1 -54.36 38.41 38.46
C MET A 1 -54.11 37.07 37.79
N LYS A 2 -53.33 37.03 36.67
CA LYS A 2 -52.98 35.77 35.97
C LYS A 2 -51.59 35.34 36.44
N LYS A 3 -51.50 34.15 37.07
CA LYS A 3 -50.24 33.51 37.47
C LYS A 3 -49.52 33.01 36.23
N ARG A 4 -48.31 33.50 35.97
CA ARG A 4 -47.36 32.96 34.96
C ARG A 4 -46.60 31.81 35.59
N THR A 5 -46.80 30.62 35.05
CA THR A 5 -46.03 29.42 35.41
C THR A 5 -44.73 29.44 34.60
N LEU A 6 -43.57 29.54 35.25
CA LEU A 6 -42.25 29.33 34.65
C LEU A 6 -42.02 27.82 34.47
N LEU A 7 -41.81 27.39 33.22
CA LEU A 7 -41.29 26.08 32.89
C LEU A 7 -39.76 26.09 33.09
N PRO A 8 -39.17 25.05 33.70
CA PRO A 8 -37.72 24.93 33.81
C PRO A 8 -37.10 24.59 32.41
N VAL A 9 -36.09 25.35 32.04
CA VAL A 9 -35.21 25.03 30.88
C VAL A 9 -34.38 23.80 31.26
N LEU A 10 -34.70 22.69 30.62
CA LEU A 10 -33.93 21.46 30.74
C LEU A 10 -32.60 21.65 29.98
N ALA A 11 -31.50 21.81 30.71
CA ALA A 11 -30.15 21.83 30.15
C ALA A 11 -29.84 20.45 29.57
N MET A 12 -29.83 20.30 28.25
CA MET A 12 -29.43 19.12 27.55
C MET A 12 -27.90 19.02 27.66
N VAL A 13 -27.41 18.19 28.62
CA VAL A 13 -26.01 17.81 28.70
C VAL A 13 -25.73 16.95 27.48
N LEU A 14 -25.07 17.52 26.49
CA LEU A 14 -24.44 16.74 25.39
C LEU A 14 -23.36 15.87 26.01
N LEU A 15 -23.69 14.63 26.31
CA LEU A 15 -22.71 13.57 26.54
C LEU A 15 -21.94 13.44 25.22
N GLY A 16 -20.73 13.98 25.20
CA GLY A 16 -19.78 13.73 24.15
C GLY A 16 -19.51 12.22 24.06
N GLY A 17 -20.27 11.53 23.21
CA GLY A 17 -19.97 10.15 22.89
C GLY A 17 -18.56 10.09 22.32
N CYS A 18 -17.65 9.35 22.95
CA CYS A 18 -16.39 8.97 22.35
C CYS A 18 -16.71 8.26 21.02
N ALA A 19 -16.52 8.94 19.90
CA ALA A 19 -16.63 8.31 18.60
C ALA A 19 -15.66 7.12 18.59
N SER A 20 -16.15 5.96 18.18
CA SER A 20 -15.28 4.79 17.99
C SER A 20 -14.12 5.14 17.08
N PRO A 21 -12.89 4.69 17.38
CA PRO A 21 -11.74 4.98 16.54
C PRO A 21 -11.99 4.51 15.10
N ALA A 22 -11.55 5.28 14.12
CA ALA A 22 -11.69 4.93 12.71
C ALA A 22 -11.10 3.55 12.42
N MET A 23 -11.78 2.78 11.56
CA MET A 23 -11.34 1.45 11.13
C MET A 23 -10.02 1.56 10.37
N LEU A 24 -9.02 0.76 10.75
CA LEU A 24 -7.80 0.58 9.96
C LEU A 24 -8.10 -0.36 8.79
N ALA A 25 -7.48 -0.10 7.64
CA ALA A 25 -7.75 -0.87 6.42
C ALA A 25 -7.08 -2.25 6.46
N THR A 26 -5.79 -2.31 6.76
CA THR A 26 -5.00 -3.55 6.63
C THR A 26 -4.40 -4.05 7.95
N ILE A 27 -4.31 -3.21 8.96
CA ILE A 27 -3.68 -3.53 10.25
C ILE A 27 -4.77 -3.76 11.30
N ASP A 28 -4.55 -4.72 12.20
CA ASP A 28 -5.43 -4.91 13.35
C ASP A 28 -5.12 -3.89 14.44
N ARG A 29 -6.12 -3.14 14.88
CA ARG A 29 -5.93 -2.15 15.95
C ARG A 29 -5.57 -2.80 17.26
N ALA A 30 -6.15 -3.97 17.60
CA ALA A 30 -5.84 -4.68 18.82
C ALA A 30 -4.39 -5.20 18.84
N ASP A 31 -3.90 -5.68 17.68
CA ASP A 31 -2.49 -6.05 17.54
C ASP A 31 -1.58 -4.85 17.75
N LEU A 32 -1.89 -3.72 17.10
CA LEU A 32 -1.08 -2.51 17.20
C LEU A 32 -1.07 -1.95 18.63
N GLU A 33 -2.20 -2.03 19.34
CA GLU A 33 -2.28 -1.69 20.78
C GLU A 33 -1.45 -2.65 21.64
N SER A 34 -1.45 -3.95 21.33
CA SER A 34 -0.61 -4.95 21.99
C SER A 34 0.87 -4.63 21.79
N VAL A 35 1.28 -4.32 20.55
CA VAL A 35 2.64 -3.89 20.23
C VAL A 35 3.00 -2.61 20.99
N ARG A 36 2.10 -1.62 21.05
CA ARG A 36 2.33 -0.39 21.82
C ARG A 36 2.58 -0.68 23.32
N LYS A 37 1.85 -1.64 23.87
CA LYS A 37 2.08 -2.09 25.27
C LYS A 37 3.43 -2.80 25.42
N ALA A 38 3.81 -3.65 24.47
CA ALA A 38 5.09 -4.34 24.45
C ALA A 38 6.27 -3.37 24.35
N VAL A 39 6.18 -2.36 23.46
CA VAL A 39 7.17 -1.27 23.34
C VAL A 39 7.36 -0.55 24.67
N LYS A 40 6.26 -0.18 25.36
CA LYS A 40 6.34 0.47 26.70
C LYS A 40 7.00 -0.39 27.77
N LYS A 41 7.00 -1.72 27.61
CA LYS A 41 7.64 -2.68 28.52
C LYS A 41 9.06 -3.06 28.09
N GLU A 42 9.58 -2.45 27.02
CA GLU A 42 10.89 -2.77 26.42
C GLU A 42 11.02 -4.25 26.04
N ASP A 43 9.93 -4.84 25.55
CA ASP A 43 9.90 -6.25 25.17
C ASP A 43 10.91 -6.53 24.05
N LYS A 44 11.81 -7.47 24.29
CA LYS A 44 12.91 -7.84 23.38
C LYS A 44 12.43 -8.34 22.02
N ALA A 45 11.21 -8.87 21.93
CA ALA A 45 10.66 -9.38 20.69
C ALA A 45 10.30 -8.28 19.69
N VAL A 46 9.89 -7.10 20.16
CA VAL A 46 9.48 -5.97 19.32
C VAL A 46 10.55 -4.87 19.26
N LYS A 47 11.48 -4.83 20.22
CA LYS A 47 12.46 -3.77 20.35
C LYS A 47 13.32 -3.53 19.09
N PRO A 48 13.88 -4.55 18.40
CA PRO A 48 14.70 -4.29 17.21
C PRO A 48 13.91 -3.59 16.10
N ALA A 49 12.68 -4.01 15.85
CA ALA A 49 11.82 -3.40 14.83
C ALA A 49 11.38 -1.99 15.23
N PHE A 50 11.11 -1.76 16.53
CA PHE A 50 10.77 -0.46 17.05
C PHE A 50 11.95 0.53 16.94
N ASP A 51 13.15 0.13 17.37
CA ASP A 51 14.35 0.97 17.29
C ASP A 51 14.66 1.33 15.82
N ALA A 52 14.52 0.38 14.90
CA ALA A 52 14.68 0.62 13.48
C ALA A 52 13.62 1.58 12.91
N LEU A 53 12.36 1.47 13.35
CA LEU A 53 11.30 2.40 12.98
C LEU A 53 11.61 3.81 13.47
N VAL A 54 11.96 3.97 14.76
CA VAL A 54 12.29 5.26 15.34
C VAL A 54 13.50 5.89 14.62
N SER A 55 14.53 5.10 14.33
CA SER A 55 15.71 5.60 13.58
C SER A 55 15.32 6.14 12.18
N ARG A 56 14.36 5.53 11.49
CA ARG A 56 13.86 6.05 10.21
C ARG A 56 13.00 7.30 10.40
N ALA A 57 12.16 7.32 11.44
CA ALA A 57 11.33 8.47 11.77
C ALA A 57 12.17 9.71 12.14
N GLU A 58 13.25 9.53 12.94
CA GLU A 58 14.18 10.62 13.25
C GLU A 58 14.83 11.21 11.98
N LYS A 59 15.27 10.36 11.06
CA LYS A 59 15.77 10.82 9.74
C LYS A 59 14.70 11.56 8.93
N ALA A 60 13.43 11.16 9.06
CA ALA A 60 12.34 11.81 8.35
C ALA A 60 11.98 13.18 8.94
N LEU A 61 12.30 13.46 10.22
CA LEU A 61 12.14 14.80 10.82
C LEU A 61 12.98 15.87 10.09
N GLU A 62 14.19 15.49 9.69
CA GLU A 62 15.15 16.39 9.01
C GLU A 62 14.86 16.57 7.51
N ALA A 63 13.88 15.83 6.99
CA ALA A 63 13.64 15.82 5.55
C ALA A 63 12.80 17.03 5.11
N GLU A 64 13.25 17.74 4.08
CA GLU A 64 12.46 18.78 3.44
C GLU A 64 11.20 18.19 2.78
N PRO A 65 10.04 18.88 2.89
CA PRO A 65 8.85 18.50 2.16
C PRO A 65 9.06 18.52 0.66
N LEU A 66 8.53 17.53 -0.03
CA LEU A 66 8.59 17.45 -1.48
C LEU A 66 7.27 17.98 -2.05
N SER A 67 7.36 18.82 -3.08
CA SER A 67 6.19 19.34 -3.79
C SER A 67 6.23 18.91 -5.25
N ILE A 68 5.11 18.40 -5.75
CA ILE A 68 5.00 17.94 -7.14
C ILE A 68 5.27 19.05 -8.14
N VAL A 69 4.97 20.31 -7.82
CA VAL A 69 5.14 21.46 -8.72
C VAL A 69 6.61 21.79 -9.02
N ASN A 70 7.52 21.26 -8.19
CA ASN A 70 8.95 21.45 -8.37
C ASN A 70 9.58 20.46 -9.39
N GLN A 71 8.78 19.55 -9.96
CA GLN A 71 9.27 18.60 -10.96
C GLN A 71 9.92 19.31 -12.16
N THR A 72 11.03 18.75 -12.65
CA THR A 72 11.79 19.35 -13.77
C THR A 72 11.07 19.20 -15.10
N VAL A 73 10.39 18.08 -15.28
CA VAL A 73 9.56 17.81 -16.48
C VAL A 73 8.20 18.50 -16.33
N THR A 74 7.75 19.16 -17.40
CA THR A 74 6.39 19.71 -17.44
C THR A 74 5.45 18.68 -18.08
N PRO A 75 4.36 18.28 -17.37
CA PRO A 75 3.36 17.38 -17.96
C PRO A 75 2.74 17.96 -19.24
N PRO A 76 2.20 17.11 -20.14
CA PRO A 76 1.58 17.56 -21.41
C PRO A 76 0.41 18.54 -21.25
N SER A 77 -0.25 18.58 -20.09
CA SER A 77 -1.27 19.59 -19.74
C SER A 77 -0.70 21.01 -19.58
N GLY A 78 0.60 21.15 -19.33
CA GLY A 78 1.22 22.39 -18.90
C GLY A 78 1.08 22.67 -17.40
N ASP A 79 0.29 21.88 -16.65
CA ASP A 79 0.08 22.01 -15.23
C ASP A 79 1.12 21.22 -14.42
N LYS A 80 1.95 21.93 -13.65
CA LYS A 80 2.98 21.33 -12.80
C LYS A 80 2.42 20.53 -11.61
N HIS A 81 1.15 20.68 -11.30
CA HIS A 81 0.45 19.87 -10.29
C HIS A 81 0.15 18.44 -10.77
N ASP A 82 0.16 18.20 -12.08
CA ASP A 82 -0.12 16.87 -12.61
C ASP A 82 1.05 15.93 -12.39
N TYR A 83 0.73 14.71 -11.94
CA TYR A 83 1.67 13.63 -11.83
C TYR A 83 2.12 13.16 -13.21
N MET A 84 3.43 12.96 -13.40
CA MET A 84 3.98 12.37 -14.61
C MET A 84 5.06 11.34 -14.28
N SER A 85 4.97 10.17 -14.90
CA SER A 85 6.02 9.15 -14.84
C SER A 85 6.21 8.49 -16.21
N MET A 86 7.30 7.73 -16.35
CA MET A 86 7.60 6.96 -17.55
C MET A 86 7.50 5.46 -17.26
N GLY A 87 7.12 4.68 -18.25
CA GLY A 87 7.16 3.21 -18.15
C GLY A 87 8.61 2.71 -18.00
N PRO A 88 8.95 1.97 -16.92
CA PRO A 88 10.34 1.68 -16.55
C PRO A 88 11.08 0.78 -17.56
N TYR A 89 10.35 0.01 -18.36
CA TYR A 89 10.89 -1.02 -19.25
C TYR A 89 10.88 -0.59 -20.73
N TRP A 90 10.73 0.69 -21.01
CA TRP A 90 10.68 1.23 -22.35
C TRP A 90 11.97 1.96 -22.70
N TRP A 91 12.55 1.60 -23.84
CA TRP A 91 13.86 2.05 -24.30
C TRP A 91 13.77 2.64 -25.69
N PRO A 92 14.64 3.61 -26.05
CA PRO A 92 14.75 4.06 -27.43
C PRO A 92 14.94 2.88 -28.40
N ASP A 93 14.26 2.92 -29.53
CA ASP A 93 14.45 1.94 -30.60
C ASP A 93 15.79 2.20 -31.31
N PRO A 94 16.80 1.31 -31.20
CA PRO A 94 18.11 1.53 -31.79
C PRO A 94 18.10 1.51 -33.32
N THR A 95 17.01 1.09 -33.97
CA THR A 95 16.87 1.08 -35.43
C THR A 95 16.32 2.40 -35.99
N LYS A 96 15.97 3.34 -35.12
CA LYS A 96 15.39 4.64 -35.50
C LYS A 96 16.35 5.78 -35.17
N PRO A 97 16.50 6.79 -36.04
CA PRO A 97 17.40 7.93 -35.82
C PRO A 97 17.06 8.74 -34.55
N ASP A 98 15.75 8.87 -34.22
CA ASP A 98 15.21 9.58 -33.05
C ASP A 98 14.88 8.64 -31.87
N GLY A 99 15.07 7.33 -32.05
CA GLY A 99 14.73 6.31 -31.06
C GLY A 99 13.23 6.08 -30.87
N LEU A 100 12.36 6.68 -31.69
CA LEU A 100 10.91 6.63 -31.54
C LEU A 100 10.23 5.69 -32.55
N PRO A 101 9.12 5.04 -32.14
CA PRO A 101 8.58 4.92 -30.77
C PRO A 101 9.42 3.95 -29.91
N TYR A 102 9.47 4.19 -28.59
CA TYR A 102 10.21 3.30 -27.68
C TYR A 102 9.73 1.86 -27.75
N ILE A 103 10.65 0.92 -27.54
CA ILE A 103 10.45 -0.53 -27.52
C ILE A 103 10.54 -1.08 -26.11
N ARG A 104 9.81 -2.19 -25.82
CA ARG A 104 9.77 -2.80 -24.50
C ARG A 104 10.91 -3.81 -24.29
N ARG A 105 11.59 -3.73 -23.14
CA ARG A 105 12.55 -4.72 -22.64
C ARG A 105 12.11 -5.12 -21.24
N ASP A 106 11.37 -6.24 -21.12
CA ASP A 106 10.75 -6.64 -19.86
C ASP A 106 11.78 -6.85 -18.75
N GLY A 107 11.59 -6.15 -17.61
CA GLY A 107 12.47 -6.21 -16.45
C GLY A 107 13.75 -5.38 -16.51
N GLU A 108 14.08 -4.78 -17.69
CA GLU A 108 15.23 -3.90 -17.83
C GLU A 108 14.83 -2.45 -17.60
N HIS A 109 15.26 -1.86 -16.48
CA HIS A 109 14.96 -0.46 -16.15
C HIS A 109 15.76 0.50 -17.04
N ASN A 110 15.05 1.38 -17.76
CA ASN A 110 15.67 2.49 -18.46
C ASN A 110 16.04 3.60 -17.46
N PRO A 111 17.31 4.10 -17.45
CA PRO A 111 17.70 5.19 -16.56
C PRO A 111 16.89 6.48 -16.72
N GLU A 112 16.30 6.74 -17.88
CA GLU A 112 15.42 7.91 -18.10
C GLU A 112 14.18 7.91 -17.22
N PHE A 113 13.72 6.73 -16.80
CA PHE A 113 12.64 6.58 -15.83
C PHE A 113 12.89 7.40 -14.54
N TYR A 114 14.14 7.45 -14.07
CA TYR A 114 14.51 8.17 -12.86
C TYR A 114 14.61 9.68 -13.03
N LYS A 115 14.56 10.19 -14.27
CA LYS A 115 14.54 11.63 -14.54
C LYS A 115 13.16 12.26 -14.30
N MET A 116 12.10 11.44 -14.21
CA MET A 116 10.75 11.89 -13.85
C MET A 116 10.54 11.69 -12.32
N GLU A 117 10.59 12.77 -11.58
CA GLU A 117 10.71 12.75 -10.12
C GLU A 117 9.43 12.38 -9.40
N SER A 118 8.26 12.61 -10.02
CA SER A 118 6.93 12.50 -9.38
C SER A 118 6.73 11.19 -8.63
N ARG A 119 7.07 10.07 -9.25
CA ARG A 119 6.97 8.76 -8.61
C ARG A 119 7.87 8.64 -7.40
N GLY A 120 9.14 9.02 -7.54
CA GLY A 120 10.10 8.95 -6.44
C GLY A 120 9.73 9.86 -5.27
N TRP A 121 9.13 11.02 -5.55
CA TRP A 121 8.64 11.95 -4.52
C TRP A 121 7.41 11.44 -3.81
N LEU A 122 6.45 10.86 -4.53
CA LEU A 122 5.29 10.19 -3.94
C LEU A 122 5.73 9.05 -3.01
N GLU A 123 6.62 8.16 -3.48
CA GLU A 123 7.16 7.06 -2.67
C GLU A 123 7.89 7.55 -1.42
N LYS A 124 8.75 8.57 -1.55
CA LYS A 124 9.47 9.15 -0.41
C LYS A 124 8.51 9.78 0.59
N THR A 125 7.54 10.57 0.13
CA THR A 125 6.54 11.20 0.99
C THR A 125 5.74 10.15 1.76
N CYS A 126 5.18 9.15 1.06
CA CYS A 126 4.41 8.08 1.68
C CYS A 126 5.23 7.28 2.70
N ASN A 127 6.47 6.89 2.38
CA ASN A 127 7.33 6.14 3.29
C ASN A 127 7.69 6.96 4.55
N ARG A 128 8.02 8.24 4.40
CA ARG A 128 8.29 9.14 5.52
C ARG A 128 7.08 9.31 6.42
N VAL A 129 5.92 9.59 5.83
CA VAL A 129 4.65 9.72 6.58
C VAL A 129 4.33 8.42 7.31
N GLN A 130 4.55 7.27 6.69
CA GLN A 130 4.32 5.97 7.31
C GLN A 130 5.22 5.77 8.55
N ASP A 131 6.53 5.98 8.43
CA ASP A 131 7.45 5.84 9.56
C ASP A 131 7.12 6.85 10.68
N LEU A 132 6.85 8.11 10.35
CA LEU A 132 6.48 9.15 11.31
C LEU A 132 5.16 8.84 12.03
N SER A 133 4.12 8.41 11.31
CA SER A 133 2.80 8.12 11.90
C SER A 133 2.84 6.91 12.83
N TYR A 134 3.59 5.87 12.47
CA TYR A 134 3.79 4.71 13.35
C TYR A 134 4.63 5.07 14.57
N ALA A 135 5.68 5.89 14.41
CA ALA A 135 6.45 6.39 15.54
C ALA A 135 5.57 7.23 16.48
N TRP A 136 4.76 8.16 15.95
CA TRP A 136 3.76 8.90 16.71
C TRP A 136 2.84 7.98 17.52
N TYR A 137 2.21 7.01 16.84
CA TYR A 137 1.25 6.12 17.51
C TYR A 137 1.90 5.31 18.64
N LEU A 138 3.12 4.81 18.45
CA LEU A 138 3.80 3.95 19.42
C LEU A 138 4.42 4.75 20.58
N THR A 139 4.95 5.95 20.33
CA THR A 139 5.65 6.77 21.36
C THR A 139 4.75 7.80 22.01
N GLY A 140 3.82 8.39 21.25
CA GLY A 140 3.04 9.57 21.64
C GLY A 140 3.80 10.90 21.47
N GLU A 141 5.00 10.90 20.86
CA GLU A 141 5.78 12.10 20.65
C GLU A 141 5.25 12.95 19.49
N GLU A 142 4.66 14.09 19.78
CA GLU A 142 3.96 14.97 18.84
C GLU A 142 4.84 15.46 17.68
N LYS A 143 6.17 15.52 17.84
CA LYS A 143 7.10 15.91 16.77
C LYS A 143 6.93 15.07 15.49
N TYR A 144 6.66 13.76 15.65
CA TYR A 144 6.46 12.86 14.51
C TYR A 144 5.16 13.16 13.77
N ALA A 145 4.06 13.35 14.52
CA ALA A 145 2.78 13.71 13.91
C ALA A 145 2.82 15.08 13.22
N SER A 146 3.51 16.04 13.85
CA SER A 146 3.70 17.38 13.29
C SER A 146 4.40 17.33 11.92
N LYS A 147 5.50 16.57 11.83
CA LYS A 147 6.23 16.39 10.57
C LYS A 147 5.41 15.62 9.53
N ALA A 148 4.72 14.57 9.92
CA ALA A 148 3.83 13.83 9.02
C ALA A 148 2.73 14.75 8.44
N ALA A 149 2.11 15.58 9.28
CA ALA A 149 1.10 16.55 8.87
C ALA A 149 1.67 17.59 7.88
N GLU A 150 2.88 18.10 8.13
CA GLU A 150 3.58 19.01 7.21
C GLU A 150 3.77 18.39 5.83
N LEU A 151 4.30 17.15 5.77
CA LEU A 151 4.53 16.44 4.51
C LEU A 151 3.23 16.20 3.74
N LEU A 152 2.16 15.83 4.44
CA LEU A 152 0.84 15.62 3.83
C LEU A 152 0.21 16.90 3.30
N ARG A 153 0.33 18.02 4.05
CA ARG A 153 -0.17 19.32 3.58
C ARG A 153 0.49 19.72 2.28
N VAL A 154 1.81 19.68 2.22
CA VAL A 154 2.56 20.09 1.03
C VAL A 154 2.23 19.21 -0.17
N PHE A 155 2.16 17.88 0.00
CA PHE A 155 2.03 16.98 -1.13
C PHE A 155 0.59 16.81 -1.63
N PHE A 156 -0.41 16.94 -0.75
CA PHE A 156 -1.80 16.58 -1.09
C PHE A 156 -2.84 17.67 -0.82
N ILE A 157 -2.55 18.68 0.03
CA ILE A 157 -3.59 19.58 0.54
C ILE A 157 -3.42 21.00 0.05
N ASP A 158 -2.23 21.59 0.18
CA ASP A 158 -2.01 23.00 -0.11
C ASP A 158 -2.18 23.31 -1.60
N PRO A 159 -3.07 24.24 -1.97
CA PRO A 159 -3.37 24.52 -3.37
C PRO A 159 -2.16 24.91 -4.23
N GLU A 160 -1.13 25.52 -3.63
CA GLU A 160 0.06 25.99 -4.35
C GLU A 160 1.10 24.88 -4.61
N THR A 161 1.01 23.75 -3.86
CA THR A 161 2.09 22.74 -3.86
C THR A 161 1.59 21.32 -4.10
N ARG A 162 0.29 21.06 -3.95
CA ARG A 162 -0.30 19.73 -3.97
C ARG A 162 -0.28 19.09 -5.34
N MET A 163 -0.25 17.78 -5.36
CA MET A 163 -0.53 16.95 -6.53
C MET A 163 -2.03 17.02 -6.90
N ASN A 164 -2.35 17.09 -8.19
CA ASN A 164 -3.70 16.88 -8.68
C ASN A 164 -4.15 15.43 -8.46
N PRO A 165 -5.43 15.18 -8.09
CA PRO A 165 -5.92 13.83 -7.79
C PRO A 165 -6.25 13.04 -9.06
N ASN A 166 -5.25 12.83 -9.91
CA ASN A 166 -5.31 11.98 -11.11
C ASN A 166 -3.92 11.47 -11.51
N LEU A 167 -3.86 10.42 -12.34
CA LEU A 167 -2.64 9.90 -12.95
C LEU A 167 -2.74 9.87 -14.48
N THR A 168 -3.31 10.91 -15.06
CA THR A 168 -3.48 11.02 -16.52
C THR A 168 -2.18 10.79 -17.30
N PHE A 169 -1.04 11.18 -16.72
CA PHE A 169 0.28 11.03 -17.36
C PHE A 169 1.15 9.95 -16.68
N GLY A 170 0.51 8.98 -16.03
CA GLY A 170 1.20 7.85 -15.39
C GLY A 170 1.80 6.89 -16.43
N GLN A 171 3.07 6.54 -16.25
CA GLN A 171 3.84 5.62 -17.11
C GLN A 171 3.73 5.90 -18.62
N SER A 172 3.98 7.14 -19.01
CA SER A 172 4.09 7.56 -20.42
C SER A 172 5.13 6.71 -21.17
N ILE A 173 4.96 6.63 -22.49
CA ILE A 173 5.89 5.92 -23.38
C ILE A 173 6.20 6.85 -24.57
N PRO A 174 7.43 7.36 -24.70
CA PRO A 174 7.81 8.24 -25.80
C PRO A 174 7.46 7.65 -27.18
N GLY A 175 6.77 8.46 -27.98
CA GLY A 175 6.30 8.07 -29.31
C GLY A 175 5.08 7.12 -29.32
N ARG A 176 4.48 6.79 -28.15
CA ARG A 176 3.30 5.90 -28.06
C ARG A 176 2.13 6.52 -27.31
N CYS A 177 2.35 6.99 -26.07
CA CYS A 177 1.29 7.59 -25.25
C CYS A 177 1.87 8.52 -24.19
N THR A 178 1.07 9.49 -23.76
CA THR A 178 1.41 10.44 -22.71
C THR A 178 1.12 9.91 -21.32
N GLY A 179 0.31 8.85 -21.19
CA GLY A 179 -0.04 8.12 -20.00
C GLY A 179 -0.91 6.92 -20.35
N ARG A 180 -1.13 6.01 -19.39
CA ARG A 180 -1.88 4.75 -19.61
C ARG A 180 -2.35 4.17 -18.27
N GLY A 181 -3.36 3.27 -18.29
CA GLY A 181 -3.96 2.66 -17.11
C GLY A 181 -2.94 2.01 -16.18
N ILE A 182 -2.04 1.19 -16.71
CA ILE A 182 -1.04 0.50 -15.88
C ILE A 182 -0.07 1.44 -15.13
N GLY A 183 -0.15 2.76 -15.37
CA GLY A 183 0.53 3.77 -14.57
C GLY A 183 -0.02 3.90 -13.15
N LEU A 184 -1.28 3.48 -12.91
CA LEU A 184 -1.91 3.58 -11.58
C LEU A 184 -1.23 2.72 -10.52
N ILE A 185 -0.46 1.71 -10.90
CA ILE A 185 0.32 0.92 -9.94
C ILE A 185 1.35 1.77 -9.19
N ASP A 186 1.74 2.93 -9.74
CA ASP A 186 2.69 3.86 -9.11
C ASP A 186 2.12 4.41 -7.79
N THR A 187 0.79 4.49 -7.62
CA THR A 187 0.11 4.92 -6.38
C THR A 187 -0.25 3.78 -5.43
N TYR A 188 0.16 2.54 -5.72
CA TYR A 188 -0.03 1.42 -4.78
C TYR A 188 0.59 1.71 -3.41
N ILE A 189 1.71 2.46 -3.36
CA ILE A 189 2.32 2.90 -2.11
C ILE A 189 1.39 3.80 -1.28
N LEU A 190 0.63 4.69 -1.92
CA LEU A 190 -0.35 5.54 -1.24
C LEU A 190 -1.44 4.71 -0.57
N GLY A 191 -1.98 3.69 -1.26
CA GLY A 191 -2.94 2.75 -0.67
C GLY A 191 -2.39 2.01 0.55
N ARG A 192 -1.11 1.64 0.53
CA ARG A 192 -0.42 1.01 1.67
C ARG A 192 -0.19 1.96 2.85
N THR A 193 -0.20 3.25 2.62
CA THR A 193 0.04 4.28 3.66
C THR A 193 -1.26 4.70 4.37
N ILE A 194 -2.42 4.26 3.92
CA ILE A 194 -3.74 4.67 4.43
C ILE A 194 -3.87 4.48 5.95
N ASP A 195 -3.42 3.34 6.48
CA ASP A 195 -3.48 3.10 7.93
C ASP A 195 -2.64 4.12 8.71
N ALA A 196 -1.51 4.55 8.17
CA ALA A 196 -0.68 5.58 8.78
C ALA A 196 -1.40 6.94 8.83
N PHE A 197 -2.20 7.29 7.81
CA PHE A 197 -3.01 8.51 7.83
C PHE A 197 -4.09 8.46 8.91
N ILE A 198 -4.74 7.29 9.08
CA ILE A 198 -5.76 7.08 10.12
C ILE A 198 -5.14 7.18 11.53
N LEU A 199 -3.91 6.74 11.71
CA LEU A 199 -3.21 6.79 13.00
C LEU A 199 -2.82 8.19 13.46
N LEU A 200 -2.84 9.19 12.59
CA LEU A 200 -2.65 10.60 12.97
C LEU A 200 -3.85 11.19 13.73
N ASP A 201 -5.01 10.51 13.69
CA ASP A 201 -6.18 10.94 14.45
C ASP A 201 -5.86 11.05 15.95
N GLY A 202 -6.19 12.19 16.53
CA GLY A 202 -5.92 12.51 17.93
C GLY A 202 -4.63 13.29 18.18
N SER A 203 -3.79 13.50 17.16
CA SER A 203 -2.67 14.44 17.23
C SER A 203 -3.17 15.89 17.19
N ALA A 204 -2.55 16.76 17.97
CA ALA A 204 -2.82 18.20 17.94
C ALA A 204 -2.37 18.85 16.60
N SER A 205 -1.37 18.25 15.95
CA SER A 205 -0.81 18.75 14.70
C SER A 205 -1.62 18.35 13.46
N TRP A 206 -2.49 17.31 13.57
CA TRP A 206 -3.36 16.84 12.51
C TRP A 206 -4.80 17.23 12.78
N THR A 207 -5.22 18.37 12.21
CA THR A 207 -6.53 18.93 12.49
C THR A 207 -7.67 18.23 11.74
N ALA A 208 -8.91 18.39 12.22
CA ALA A 208 -10.08 17.89 11.51
C ALA A 208 -10.20 18.49 10.09
N LYS A 209 -9.71 19.74 9.88
CA LYS A 209 -9.65 20.37 8.56
C LYS A 209 -8.65 19.68 7.65
N ASP A 210 -7.46 19.34 8.14
CA ASP A 210 -6.45 18.59 7.37
C ASP A 210 -6.98 17.22 6.95
N LYS A 211 -7.58 16.50 7.92
CA LYS A 211 -8.20 15.19 7.67
C LYS A 211 -9.26 15.28 6.58
N ALA A 212 -10.18 16.23 6.70
CA ALA A 212 -11.25 16.42 5.71
C ALA A 212 -10.70 16.76 4.32
N ALA A 213 -9.68 17.63 4.25
CA ALA A 213 -9.05 18.00 2.99
C ALA A 213 -8.33 16.80 2.32
N LEU A 214 -7.61 15.98 3.10
CA LEU A 214 -6.98 14.78 2.56
C LEU A 214 -8.01 13.72 2.15
N GLN A 215 -9.09 13.55 2.92
CA GLN A 215 -10.19 12.66 2.54
C GLN A 215 -10.86 13.11 1.24
N ASP A 216 -11.02 14.40 1.02
CA ASP A 216 -11.58 14.94 -0.22
C ASP A 216 -10.65 14.68 -1.41
N TRP A 217 -9.34 14.91 -1.23
CA TRP A 217 -8.34 14.58 -2.25
C TRP A 217 -8.36 13.09 -2.61
N ILE A 218 -8.31 12.21 -1.62
CA ILE A 218 -8.35 10.74 -1.82
C ILE A 218 -9.68 10.31 -2.47
N ARG A 219 -10.81 10.89 -2.02
CA ARG A 219 -12.13 10.60 -2.61
C ARG A 219 -12.19 11.00 -4.08
N THR A 220 -11.68 12.16 -4.42
CA THR A 220 -11.61 12.64 -5.80
C THR A 220 -10.74 11.71 -6.64
N PHE A 221 -9.60 11.28 -6.09
CA PHE A 221 -8.66 10.38 -6.77
C PHE A 221 -9.28 9.01 -7.06
N TYR A 222 -9.86 8.32 -6.05
CA TYR A 222 -10.41 7.00 -6.32
C TYR A 222 -11.68 7.04 -7.19
N LYS A 223 -12.47 8.10 -7.12
CA LYS A 223 -13.58 8.30 -8.06
C LYS A 223 -13.06 8.46 -9.50
N TRP A 224 -12.01 9.27 -9.69
CA TRP A 224 -11.35 9.35 -10.98
C TRP A 224 -10.83 7.98 -11.47
N MET A 225 -10.29 7.14 -10.59
CA MET A 225 -9.90 5.76 -10.93
C MET A 225 -11.11 4.93 -11.41
N LEU A 226 -12.27 5.07 -10.78
CA LEU A 226 -13.47 4.32 -11.13
C LEU A 226 -14.16 4.82 -12.42
N GLU A 227 -14.05 6.09 -12.75
CA GLU A 227 -14.85 6.76 -13.76
C GLU A 227 -14.06 7.09 -15.05
N SER A 228 -12.74 7.29 -14.97
CA SER A 228 -11.93 7.63 -16.13
C SER A 228 -11.59 6.40 -16.98
N GLU A 229 -11.43 6.57 -18.29
CA GLU A 229 -10.97 5.49 -19.17
C GLU A 229 -9.63 4.90 -18.76
N ILE A 230 -8.68 5.75 -18.32
CA ILE A 230 -7.37 5.34 -17.81
C ILE A 230 -7.53 4.50 -16.54
N GLY A 231 -8.37 4.92 -15.59
CA GLY A 231 -8.64 4.16 -14.39
C GLY A 231 -9.30 2.82 -14.68
N MET A 232 -10.31 2.82 -15.52
CA MET A 232 -11.00 1.58 -15.95
C MET A 232 -10.08 0.64 -16.75
N ASP A 233 -9.10 1.16 -17.51
CA ASP A 233 -8.11 0.33 -18.20
C ASP A 233 -7.25 -0.46 -17.19
N GLU A 234 -6.75 0.18 -16.12
CA GLU A 234 -6.05 -0.53 -15.04
C GLU A 234 -6.96 -1.55 -14.36
N GLY A 235 -8.20 -1.17 -14.07
CA GLY A 235 -9.20 -2.06 -13.47
C GLY A 235 -9.50 -3.31 -14.31
N ARG A 236 -9.32 -3.28 -15.62
CA ARG A 236 -9.54 -4.42 -16.53
C ARG A 236 -8.31 -5.31 -16.72
N GLN A 237 -7.15 -4.95 -16.18
CA GLN A 237 -5.95 -5.78 -16.32
C GLN A 237 -6.14 -7.16 -15.69
N PRO A 238 -5.60 -8.24 -16.28
CA PRO A 238 -5.83 -9.60 -15.78
C PRO A 238 -4.84 -10.04 -14.67
N ASN A 239 -3.79 -9.27 -14.40
CA ASN A 239 -2.64 -9.63 -13.59
C ASN A 239 -2.52 -8.78 -12.31
N ASN A 240 -1.30 -8.67 -11.75
CA ASN A 240 -1.01 -7.91 -10.53
C ASN A 240 -1.53 -6.45 -10.57
N HIS A 241 -1.67 -5.85 -11.73
CA HIS A 241 -2.25 -4.52 -11.89
C HIS A 241 -3.69 -4.46 -11.37
N ALA A 242 -4.52 -5.44 -11.72
CA ALA A 242 -5.89 -5.52 -11.21
C ALA A 242 -5.93 -5.72 -9.69
N SER A 243 -5.04 -6.55 -9.14
CA SER A 243 -4.97 -6.75 -7.67
C SER A 243 -4.53 -5.47 -6.95
N ALA A 244 -3.59 -4.72 -7.52
CA ALA A 244 -3.19 -3.41 -7.02
C ALA A 244 -4.32 -2.38 -7.09
N TYR A 245 -5.08 -2.39 -8.19
CA TYR A 245 -6.23 -1.51 -8.37
C TYR A 245 -7.31 -1.77 -7.32
N ASP A 246 -7.75 -3.04 -7.17
CA ASP A 246 -8.79 -3.42 -6.21
C ASP A 246 -8.36 -3.05 -4.78
N PHE A 247 -7.10 -3.32 -4.42
CA PHE A 247 -6.55 -2.95 -3.12
C PHE A 247 -6.63 -1.44 -2.87
N GLN A 248 -6.23 -0.64 -3.85
CA GLN A 248 -6.25 0.83 -3.76
C GLN A 248 -7.68 1.35 -3.57
N ILE A 249 -8.64 0.89 -4.40
CA ILE A 249 -10.06 1.29 -4.26
C ILE A 249 -10.56 0.98 -2.85
N CYS A 250 -10.31 -0.24 -2.34
CA CYS A 250 -10.77 -0.65 -1.02
C CYS A 250 -10.12 0.19 0.10
N ALA A 251 -8.80 0.39 0.06
CA ALA A 251 -8.08 1.16 1.07
C ALA A 251 -8.53 2.63 1.10
N TYR A 252 -8.68 3.25 -0.07
CA TYR A 252 -9.12 4.64 -0.18
C TYR A 252 -10.56 4.82 0.29
N ALA A 253 -11.46 3.93 -0.08
CA ALA A 253 -12.85 3.96 0.37
C ALA A 253 -12.96 3.85 1.90
N ILE A 254 -12.18 2.97 2.53
CA ILE A 254 -12.13 2.86 4.00
C ILE A 254 -11.66 4.16 4.63
N TYR A 255 -10.58 4.77 4.12
CA TYR A 255 -10.10 6.06 4.63
C TYR A 255 -11.14 7.17 4.51
N CYS A 256 -11.92 7.17 3.44
CA CYS A 256 -13.00 8.14 3.21
C CYS A 256 -14.27 7.87 4.03
N GLY A 257 -14.30 6.80 4.83
CA GLY A 257 -15.49 6.42 5.60
C GLY A 257 -16.59 5.77 4.76
N GLU A 258 -16.24 5.18 3.63
CA GLU A 258 -17.15 4.56 2.65
C GLU A 258 -16.92 3.03 2.54
N PRO A 259 -16.97 2.25 3.65
CA PRO A 259 -16.64 0.83 3.65
C PRO A 259 -17.50 -0.02 2.70
N GLU A 260 -18.71 0.43 2.37
CA GLU A 260 -19.59 -0.25 1.42
C GLU A 260 -19.07 -0.21 -0.02
N VAL A 261 -18.24 0.78 -0.38
CA VAL A 261 -17.55 0.79 -1.67
C VAL A 261 -16.50 -0.33 -1.69
N ALA A 262 -15.72 -0.46 -0.61
CA ALA A 262 -14.74 -1.54 -0.47
C ALA A 262 -15.43 -2.92 -0.48
N ARG A 263 -16.55 -3.08 0.24
CA ARG A 263 -17.35 -4.32 0.23
C ARG A 263 -17.77 -4.70 -1.19
N ARG A 264 -18.39 -3.77 -1.92
CA ARG A 264 -18.81 -4.02 -3.31
C ARG A 264 -17.63 -4.40 -4.22
N GLN A 265 -16.49 -3.72 -4.06
CA GLN A 265 -15.28 -4.04 -4.84
C GLN A 265 -14.83 -5.48 -4.59
N LEU A 266 -14.77 -5.91 -3.32
CA LEU A 266 -14.38 -7.27 -2.97
C LEU A 266 -15.38 -8.31 -3.49
N GLU A 267 -16.68 -8.13 -3.23
CA GLU A 267 -17.70 -9.13 -3.53
C GLU A 267 -18.04 -9.22 -5.03
N GLN A 268 -18.04 -8.11 -5.75
CA GLN A 268 -18.52 -8.08 -7.14
C GLN A 268 -17.38 -8.12 -8.17
N VAL A 269 -16.16 -7.75 -7.79
CA VAL A 269 -15.02 -7.65 -8.70
C VAL A 269 -13.87 -8.57 -8.28
N THR A 270 -13.37 -8.41 -7.05
CA THR A 270 -12.13 -9.07 -6.60
C THR A 270 -12.24 -10.60 -6.62
N PHE A 271 -13.35 -11.18 -6.23
CA PHE A 271 -13.54 -12.64 -6.34
C PHE A 271 -13.38 -13.14 -7.78
N GLY A 272 -13.87 -12.39 -8.76
CA GLY A 272 -13.70 -12.75 -10.18
C GLY A 272 -12.24 -12.73 -10.66
N ARG A 273 -11.35 -11.97 -9.97
CA ARG A 273 -9.91 -11.97 -10.28
C ARG A 273 -9.26 -13.31 -10.00
N MET A 274 -9.72 -14.04 -8.97
CA MET A 274 -9.19 -15.36 -8.64
C MET A 274 -9.41 -16.37 -9.77
N ASP A 275 -10.52 -16.28 -10.51
CA ASP A 275 -10.79 -17.12 -11.69
C ASP A 275 -9.76 -16.90 -12.82
N ILE A 276 -9.26 -15.66 -12.93
CA ILE A 276 -8.34 -15.25 -14.01
C ILE A 276 -6.88 -15.53 -13.62
N GLN A 277 -6.53 -15.31 -12.35
CA GLN A 277 -5.14 -15.30 -11.90
C GLN A 277 -4.65 -16.66 -11.41
N PHE A 278 -5.53 -17.55 -10.90
CA PHE A 278 -5.17 -18.78 -10.21
C PHE A 278 -5.81 -20.02 -10.85
N PRO A 279 -5.07 -20.75 -11.70
CA PRO A 279 -5.52 -22.02 -12.30
C PRO A 279 -5.56 -23.15 -11.25
N ALA A 280 -5.96 -24.35 -11.70
CA ALA A 280 -6.18 -25.52 -10.85
C ALA A 280 -4.92 -26.00 -10.07
N ASP A 281 -3.72 -25.65 -10.51
CA ASP A 281 -2.47 -25.94 -9.80
C ASP A 281 -2.08 -24.86 -8.78
N ALA A 282 -2.95 -23.90 -8.53
CA ALA A 282 -2.76 -22.76 -7.61
C ALA A 282 -1.54 -21.85 -7.93
N SER A 283 -0.97 -21.96 -9.13
CA SER A 283 0.13 -21.12 -9.59
C SER A 283 -0.36 -19.72 -10.00
N GLN A 284 0.57 -18.86 -10.41
CA GLN A 284 0.30 -17.50 -10.91
C GLN A 284 0.91 -17.32 -12.33
N PRO A 285 0.38 -17.96 -13.37
CA PRO A 285 1.05 -18.04 -14.67
C PRO A 285 1.30 -16.67 -15.32
N LEU A 286 0.43 -15.68 -15.07
CA LEU A 286 0.61 -14.32 -15.60
C LEU A 286 1.84 -13.61 -15.02
N GLU A 287 2.19 -13.91 -13.77
CA GLU A 287 3.35 -13.37 -13.07
C GLU A 287 4.59 -14.24 -13.29
N LEU A 288 4.41 -15.57 -13.28
CA LEU A 288 5.48 -16.52 -13.42
C LEU A 288 6.12 -16.50 -14.81
N LYS A 289 5.41 -16.07 -15.85
CA LYS A 289 5.98 -15.89 -17.20
C LYS A 289 6.95 -14.70 -17.32
N ARG A 290 6.91 -13.73 -16.36
CA ARG A 290 7.72 -12.53 -16.39
C ARG A 290 9.21 -12.85 -16.22
N THR A 291 10.08 -11.92 -16.65
CA THR A 291 11.55 -12.06 -16.55
C THR A 291 12.07 -12.05 -15.11
N ASN A 292 11.31 -11.50 -14.17
CA ASN A 292 11.55 -11.59 -12.72
C ASN A 292 10.35 -12.27 -12.06
N SER A 293 10.22 -13.58 -12.29
CA SER A 293 9.04 -14.35 -11.89
C SER A 293 8.82 -14.40 -10.39
N TRP A 294 9.88 -14.51 -9.59
CA TRP A 294 9.79 -14.41 -8.12
C TRP A 294 9.25 -13.06 -7.67
N GLY A 295 9.84 -11.98 -8.17
CA GLY A 295 9.45 -10.64 -7.80
C GLY A 295 7.99 -10.34 -8.12
N TYR A 296 7.53 -10.66 -9.32
CA TYR A 296 6.16 -10.40 -9.74
C TYR A 296 5.13 -11.26 -9.02
N SER A 297 5.39 -12.56 -8.87
CA SER A 297 4.43 -13.46 -8.22
C SER A 297 4.29 -13.18 -6.72
N THR A 298 5.40 -12.87 -6.03
CA THR A 298 5.31 -12.46 -4.61
C THR A 298 4.72 -11.05 -4.44
N ALA A 299 4.97 -10.12 -5.37
CA ALA A 299 4.33 -8.79 -5.32
C ALA A 299 2.81 -8.89 -5.51
N ASN A 300 2.33 -9.67 -6.49
CA ASN A 300 0.90 -9.89 -6.67
C ASN A 300 0.26 -10.51 -5.41
N LEU A 301 0.87 -11.57 -4.89
CA LEU A 301 0.35 -12.22 -3.68
C LEU A 301 0.37 -11.30 -2.46
N ASN A 302 1.35 -10.40 -2.36
CA ASN A 302 1.40 -9.38 -1.31
C ASN A 302 0.25 -8.35 -1.42
N MET A 303 -0.21 -8.03 -2.64
CA MET A 303 -1.41 -7.21 -2.86
C MET A 303 -2.67 -7.96 -2.39
N TRP A 304 -2.77 -9.25 -2.68
CA TRP A 304 -3.83 -10.12 -2.17
C TRP A 304 -3.85 -10.19 -0.64
N MET A 305 -2.69 -10.17 0.04
CA MET A 305 -2.65 -10.10 1.51
C MET A 305 -3.23 -8.79 2.03
N GLY A 306 -3.08 -7.70 1.31
CA GLY A 306 -3.77 -6.43 1.63
C GLY A 306 -5.28 -6.57 1.51
N LEU A 307 -5.77 -7.17 0.42
CA LEU A 307 -7.20 -7.42 0.18
C LEU A 307 -7.80 -8.38 1.24
N VAL A 308 -7.07 -9.43 1.60
CA VAL A 308 -7.45 -10.35 2.70
C VAL A 308 -7.65 -9.60 4.00
N ASN A 309 -6.68 -8.77 4.40
CA ASN A 309 -6.80 -8.01 5.64
C ASN A 309 -8.00 -7.05 5.61
N ILE A 310 -8.26 -6.40 4.48
CA ILE A 310 -9.47 -5.58 4.30
C ILE A 310 -10.73 -6.44 4.39
N GLY A 311 -10.75 -7.60 3.75
CA GLY A 311 -11.85 -8.55 3.82
C GLY A 311 -12.16 -8.98 5.26
N ASP A 312 -11.12 -9.35 6.02
CA ASP A 312 -11.26 -9.72 7.44
C ASP A 312 -11.90 -8.58 8.27
N ARG A 313 -11.55 -7.28 7.99
CA ARG A 313 -12.19 -6.12 8.63
C ARG A 313 -13.66 -5.96 8.27
N LEU A 314 -14.02 -6.35 7.07
CA LEU A 314 -15.39 -6.23 6.55
C LEU A 314 -16.21 -7.51 6.75
N GLY A 315 -15.63 -8.56 7.35
CA GLY A 315 -16.29 -9.86 7.53
C GLY A 315 -16.46 -10.65 6.24
N ILE A 316 -15.55 -10.44 5.25
CA ILE A 316 -15.54 -11.14 3.96
C ILE A 316 -14.36 -12.10 3.94
N ASP A 317 -14.62 -13.40 3.86
CA ASP A 317 -13.58 -14.43 3.85
C ASP A 317 -13.01 -14.66 2.45
N LEU A 318 -11.91 -13.97 2.12
CA LEU A 318 -11.18 -14.20 0.87
C LEU A 318 -10.28 -15.45 0.94
N TRP A 319 -9.97 -15.95 2.13
CA TRP A 319 -9.05 -17.07 2.27
C TRP A 319 -9.62 -18.40 1.82
N SER A 320 -10.87 -18.70 2.23
CA SER A 320 -11.51 -19.98 2.00
C SER A 320 -12.42 -19.97 0.77
N TRP A 321 -12.69 -18.80 0.19
CA TRP A 321 -13.46 -18.73 -1.05
C TRP A 321 -12.77 -19.51 -2.18
N LYS A 322 -13.54 -20.34 -2.86
CA LYS A 322 -13.06 -21.19 -3.97
C LYS A 322 -13.42 -20.57 -5.31
N ASN A 323 -12.43 -20.39 -6.18
CA ASN A 323 -12.67 -20.00 -7.56
C ASN A 323 -13.32 -21.12 -8.38
N LYS A 324 -13.63 -20.87 -9.66
CA LYS A 324 -14.34 -21.83 -10.54
C LYS A 324 -13.63 -23.17 -10.72
N VAL A 325 -12.33 -23.23 -10.49
CA VAL A 325 -11.54 -24.46 -10.57
C VAL A 325 -11.23 -25.06 -9.19
N GLY A 326 -11.88 -24.56 -8.13
CA GLY A 326 -11.79 -25.08 -6.77
C GLY A 326 -10.57 -24.63 -5.98
N VAL A 327 -9.82 -23.65 -6.45
CA VAL A 327 -8.60 -23.13 -5.78
C VAL A 327 -8.97 -21.96 -4.85
N SER A 328 -8.42 -21.96 -3.64
CA SER A 328 -8.50 -20.88 -2.66
C SER A 328 -7.19 -20.11 -2.58
N LEU A 329 -7.26 -18.91 -2.03
CA LEU A 329 -6.05 -18.08 -1.81
C LEU A 329 -5.07 -18.74 -0.83
N LYS A 330 -5.58 -19.55 0.12
CA LYS A 330 -4.76 -20.38 1.00
C LYS A 330 -3.84 -21.30 0.19
N GLU A 331 -4.38 -22.02 -0.78
CA GLU A 331 -3.62 -22.94 -1.64
C GLU A 331 -2.62 -22.20 -2.53
N VAL A 332 -2.94 -20.97 -2.98
CA VAL A 332 -1.99 -20.12 -3.72
C VAL A 332 -0.79 -19.72 -2.86
N VAL A 333 -0.98 -19.44 -1.57
CA VAL A 333 0.13 -19.19 -0.64
C VAL A 333 0.95 -20.49 -0.42
N GLU A 334 0.28 -21.61 -0.23
CA GLU A 334 0.93 -22.92 0.01
C GLU A 334 1.72 -23.42 -1.21
N TRP A 335 1.41 -22.92 -2.41
CA TRP A 335 2.19 -23.22 -3.62
C TRP A 335 3.69 -22.86 -3.48
N TYR A 336 4.05 -21.92 -2.58
CA TYR A 336 5.43 -21.54 -2.33
C TYR A 336 6.16 -22.45 -1.33
N PHE A 337 5.44 -23.27 -0.55
CA PHE A 337 6.01 -24.06 0.54
C PHE A 337 7.10 -25.03 0.10
N PRO A 338 6.98 -25.78 -1.02
CA PRO A 338 8.06 -26.62 -1.49
C PRO A 338 9.37 -25.87 -1.73
N HIS A 339 9.29 -24.60 -2.15
CA HIS A 339 10.48 -23.80 -2.40
C HIS A 339 11.11 -23.26 -1.11
N ILE A 340 10.29 -22.72 -0.20
CA ILE A 340 10.78 -22.05 1.02
C ILE A 340 11.02 -23.02 2.19
N LEU A 341 10.29 -24.13 2.30
CA LEU A 341 10.43 -25.07 3.41
C LEU A 341 11.22 -26.32 3.04
N GLU A 342 11.04 -26.85 1.82
CA GLU A 342 11.60 -28.13 1.41
C GLU A 342 12.87 -27.95 0.55
N GLY A 343 13.23 -26.71 0.22
CA GLY A 343 14.44 -26.40 -0.56
C GLY A 343 14.32 -26.75 -2.05
N LYS A 344 13.10 -26.94 -2.58
CA LYS A 344 12.90 -27.17 -4.01
C LYS A 344 13.42 -25.96 -4.80
N PRO A 345 14.27 -26.15 -5.81
CA PRO A 345 14.78 -25.07 -6.62
C PRO A 345 13.65 -24.29 -7.32
N TRP A 346 13.85 -22.97 -7.49
CA TRP A 346 12.96 -22.19 -8.33
C TRP A 346 13.06 -22.66 -9.78
N PHE A 347 11.95 -22.87 -10.44
CA PHE A 347 11.86 -23.54 -11.75
C PHE A 347 12.44 -22.71 -12.91
N LYS A 348 12.77 -21.43 -12.67
CA LYS A 348 13.22 -20.49 -13.69
C LYS A 348 14.34 -19.60 -13.17
N LYS A 349 15.28 -19.28 -14.08
CA LYS A 349 16.29 -18.26 -13.80
C LYS A 349 15.67 -16.87 -14.04
N ASP A 350 15.55 -16.12 -12.96
CA ASP A 350 15.09 -14.72 -13.04
C ASP A 350 16.20 -13.78 -13.53
N LEU A 351 15.80 -12.66 -14.12
CA LEU A 351 16.71 -11.58 -14.51
C LEU A 351 17.40 -10.99 -13.26
N SER A 352 16.67 -10.86 -12.16
CA SER A 352 17.24 -10.47 -10.87
C SER A 352 18.10 -11.61 -10.31
N LYS A 353 19.34 -11.29 -9.94
CA LYS A 353 20.26 -12.25 -9.31
C LYS A 353 19.89 -12.59 -7.86
N THR A 354 19.09 -11.71 -7.21
CA THR A 354 18.66 -11.85 -5.82
C THR A 354 17.15 -11.86 -5.71
N ARG A 355 16.62 -12.76 -4.89
CA ARG A 355 15.19 -12.80 -4.54
C ARG A 355 14.96 -11.94 -3.31
N GLN A 356 14.12 -10.90 -3.45
CA GLN A 356 13.82 -10.03 -2.32
C GLN A 356 12.85 -10.73 -1.34
N PRO A 357 13.18 -10.80 -0.04
CA PRO A 357 12.35 -11.51 0.93
C PRO A 357 11.17 -10.71 1.48
N GLY A 358 11.15 -9.40 1.35
CA GLY A 358 10.18 -8.55 2.03
C GLY A 358 8.70 -8.87 1.71
N ASN A 359 8.37 -9.17 0.45
CA ASN A 359 7.00 -9.56 0.10
C ASN A 359 6.61 -10.89 0.74
N ILE A 360 7.48 -11.91 0.62
CA ILE A 360 7.18 -13.25 1.15
C ILE A 360 7.19 -13.28 2.67
N ASP A 361 7.99 -12.44 3.34
CA ASP A 361 7.94 -12.25 4.80
C ASP A 361 6.54 -11.78 5.23
N ARG A 362 6.02 -10.71 4.63
CA ARG A 362 4.66 -10.22 4.94
C ARG A 362 3.59 -11.26 4.63
N ILE A 363 3.69 -11.94 3.48
CA ILE A 363 2.75 -13.00 3.10
C ILE A 363 2.70 -14.10 4.16
N MET A 364 3.86 -14.59 4.59
CA MET A 364 3.94 -15.65 5.60
C MET A 364 3.45 -15.17 6.98
N ARG A 365 3.68 -13.93 7.37
CA ARG A 365 3.12 -13.38 8.60
C ARG A 365 1.60 -13.36 8.57
N VAL A 366 1.00 -12.83 7.51
CA VAL A 366 -0.47 -12.79 7.36
C VAL A 366 -1.05 -14.21 7.33
N TYR A 367 -0.39 -15.15 6.62
CA TYR A 367 -0.79 -16.54 6.56
C TYR A 367 -0.68 -17.24 7.92
N CYS A 368 0.50 -17.15 8.59
CA CYS A 368 0.75 -17.83 9.84
C CYS A 368 -0.18 -17.35 10.95
N ARG A 369 -0.45 -16.07 11.04
CA ARG A 369 -1.41 -15.52 12.02
C ARG A 369 -2.76 -16.24 11.99
N LYS A 370 -3.22 -16.64 10.81
CA LYS A 370 -4.52 -17.30 10.65
C LYS A 370 -4.44 -18.81 10.79
N PHE A 371 -3.42 -19.45 10.24
CA PHE A 371 -3.40 -20.89 10.06
C PHE A 371 -2.37 -21.63 10.90
N CYS A 372 -1.26 -21.01 11.28
CA CYS A 372 -0.16 -21.69 11.97
C CYS A 372 0.78 -20.73 12.73
N PRO A 373 0.27 -20.00 13.76
CA PRO A 373 1.07 -18.93 14.42
C PRO A 373 2.45 -19.39 14.89
N GLY A 374 2.54 -20.57 15.51
CA GLY A 374 3.80 -21.12 16.04
C GLY A 374 4.81 -21.57 14.99
N ARG A 375 4.45 -21.63 13.70
CA ARG A 375 5.33 -22.10 12.62
C ARG A 375 6.06 -20.97 11.89
N TYR A 376 5.80 -19.72 12.18
CA TYR A 376 6.45 -18.61 11.48
C TYR A 376 7.98 -18.65 11.52
N PRO A 377 8.67 -19.06 12.63
CA PRO A 377 10.12 -19.20 12.63
C PRO A 377 10.67 -20.18 11.59
N GLU A 378 9.94 -21.28 11.29
CA GLU A 378 10.33 -22.21 10.22
C GLU A 378 10.34 -21.52 8.84
N PHE A 379 9.33 -20.68 8.59
CA PHE A 379 9.26 -19.90 7.35
C PHE A 379 10.39 -18.87 7.26
N VAL A 380 10.74 -18.20 8.36
CA VAL A 380 11.88 -17.27 8.38
C VAL A 380 13.17 -17.97 7.95
N GLU A 381 13.48 -19.11 8.55
CA GLU A 381 14.69 -19.87 8.20
C GLU A 381 14.66 -20.35 6.74
N GLY A 382 13.51 -20.85 6.29
CA GLY A 382 13.32 -21.25 4.90
C GLY A 382 13.48 -20.09 3.90
N ILE A 383 12.90 -18.94 4.20
CA ILE A 383 13.01 -17.73 3.37
C ILE A 383 14.47 -17.24 3.33
N LYS A 384 15.16 -17.16 4.45
CA LYS A 384 16.58 -16.78 4.51
C LYS A 384 17.41 -17.66 3.57
N LYS A 385 17.25 -18.98 3.70
CA LYS A 385 17.97 -19.98 2.89
C LYS A 385 17.63 -19.87 1.40
N PHE A 386 16.34 -19.75 1.06
CA PHE A 386 15.86 -19.72 -0.32
C PHE A 386 16.22 -18.44 -1.05
N THR A 387 16.09 -17.28 -0.40
CA THR A 387 16.34 -15.97 -1.02
C THR A 387 17.81 -15.61 -1.07
N ASN A 388 18.62 -16.18 -0.18
CA ASN A 388 20.06 -15.85 -0.01
C ASN A 388 20.30 -14.34 0.03
N SER A 389 19.48 -13.61 0.83
CA SER A 389 19.50 -12.14 0.92
C SER A 389 20.00 -11.69 2.31
N PRO A 390 21.33 -11.57 2.52
CA PRO A 390 21.89 -11.29 3.85
C PRO A 390 21.60 -9.89 4.37
N LYS A 391 21.11 -8.99 3.50
CA LYS A 391 20.79 -7.61 3.87
C LYS A 391 19.39 -7.43 4.46
N TYR A 392 18.53 -8.44 4.31
CA TYR A 392 17.18 -8.37 4.87
C TYR A 392 17.20 -8.94 6.28
N ASP A 393 16.88 -8.07 7.22
CA ASP A 393 16.80 -8.45 8.63
C ASP A 393 15.33 -8.57 9.04
N PHE A 394 14.92 -9.78 9.37
CA PHE A 394 13.55 -10.10 9.80
C PHE A 394 13.21 -9.47 11.16
N ASP A 395 14.21 -9.30 12.02
CA ASP A 395 13.99 -8.79 13.38
C ASP A 395 13.73 -7.28 13.37
N THR A 396 14.38 -6.54 12.47
CA THR A 396 14.17 -5.09 12.30
C THR A 396 13.04 -4.75 11.32
N SER A 397 12.40 -5.74 10.72
CA SER A 397 11.28 -5.54 9.79
C SER A 397 10.11 -4.85 10.50
N VAL A 398 9.58 -3.78 9.88
CA VAL A 398 8.37 -3.10 10.37
C VAL A 398 7.17 -4.04 10.47
N TYR A 399 7.17 -5.14 9.73
CA TYR A 399 6.12 -6.14 9.79
C TYR A 399 6.05 -6.86 11.14
N ASN A 400 7.12 -6.86 11.96
CA ASN A 400 7.07 -7.30 13.36
C ASN A 400 6.11 -6.46 14.19
N LEU A 401 5.97 -5.17 13.86
CA LEU A 401 5.08 -4.26 14.56
C LEU A 401 3.66 -4.27 13.99
N LEU A 402 3.52 -4.46 12.67
CA LEU A 402 2.23 -4.34 11.97
C LEU A 402 1.48 -5.67 11.87
N TYR A 403 2.20 -6.78 11.81
CA TYR A 403 1.68 -8.13 11.68
C TYR A 403 2.42 -9.06 12.65
N PRO A 404 2.29 -8.84 13.98
CA PRO A 404 2.97 -9.69 14.96
C PRO A 404 2.47 -11.13 14.85
N VAL A 405 3.40 -12.07 14.85
CA VAL A 405 3.11 -13.51 14.88
C VAL A 405 3.58 -14.01 16.25
N ASN A 406 2.71 -13.88 17.22
CA ASN A 406 2.96 -14.38 18.57
C ASN A 406 2.69 -15.88 18.60
N GLY A 407 3.66 -16.65 19.09
CA GLY A 407 3.51 -18.07 19.39
C GLY A 407 2.65 -18.30 20.64
#